data_1accc6119ad74c5496393577b34974f5
#
_entry.id   1accc6119ad74c5496393577b34974f5
#
_cell.length_a   1.000
_cell.length_b   1.000
_cell.length_c   1.000
_cell.angle_alpha   90.00
_cell.angle_beta   90.00
_cell.angle_gamma   90.00
#
_symmetry.space_group_name_H-M   'P 1'
#
loop_
_entity.id
_entity.type
_entity.pdbx_description
1 polymer ?
#
loop_
_entity_poly.entity_id
_entity_poly.type
_entity_poly.pdbx_seq_one_letter_code
_entity_poly.pdbx_strand_id
1 'polypeptide(L)'
;MQLLDSNRLDGKIALVTGAGGEIGAATIRLMVARGARIVAVDRDNSALQRLKPDSNLIAIEGDVTDEESVRDYVARARTAFGRIDIFFNNAGIEGPVHPITEYPLADFRRVIDVNIVGVFLGLKHVLPGMAATGGGAIINSSSVAGLTGTPGISAYNASKHAVIGLTRSAAAEWASKGVRINSINPGPIASRMMASLENGMAPGQANEMRARFSAMIPAGRYGTAQEVAALVAFLASEDARYLHGAVLTIDGGFTVV
;
A
#
# COMPACT_ATOMS: atom_id res chain seq x y z
N MET A 1 -12.54 30.53 -13.38
CA MET A 1 -11.71 29.60 -12.63
C MET A 1 -12.00 28.22 -13.23
N GLN A 2 -11.17 27.79 -14.20
CA GLN A 2 -11.26 26.44 -14.73
C GLN A 2 -11.06 25.50 -13.53
N LEU A 3 -12.03 24.65 -13.25
CA LEU A 3 -11.81 23.43 -12.46
C LEU A 3 -10.78 22.64 -13.30
N LEU A 4 -9.52 22.84 -12.99
CA LEU A 4 -8.46 21.99 -13.51
C LEU A 4 -8.89 20.55 -13.21
N ASP A 5 -8.65 19.67 -14.13
CA ASP A 5 -8.89 18.23 -14.01
C ASP A 5 -7.90 17.71 -12.96
N SER A 6 -8.20 18.03 -11.69
CA SER A 6 -7.32 18.03 -10.52
C SER A 6 -6.85 16.62 -10.13
N ASN A 7 -7.52 15.60 -10.67
CA ASN A 7 -7.18 14.21 -10.50
C ASN A 7 -6.17 13.67 -11.55
N ARG A 8 -5.66 14.51 -12.43
CA ARG A 8 -4.63 14.11 -13.40
C ARG A 8 -3.27 13.99 -12.74
N LEU A 9 -2.48 13.05 -13.25
CA LEU A 9 -1.12 12.76 -12.79
C LEU A 9 -0.12 12.87 -13.96
N ASP A 10 -0.42 13.74 -14.94
CA ASP A 10 0.38 13.89 -16.14
C ASP A 10 1.85 14.21 -15.82
N GLY A 11 2.73 13.40 -16.37
CA GLY A 11 4.17 13.54 -16.18
C GLY A 11 4.68 13.18 -14.79
N LYS A 12 3.83 12.83 -13.83
CA LYS A 12 4.25 12.33 -12.52
C LYS A 12 4.84 10.92 -12.63
N ILE A 13 5.88 10.66 -11.85
CA ILE A 13 6.54 9.36 -11.78
C ILE A 13 6.12 8.68 -10.50
N ALA A 14 5.46 7.52 -10.60
CA ALA A 14 5.01 6.74 -9.45
C ALA A 14 5.81 5.44 -9.30
N LEU A 15 6.37 5.23 -8.12
CA LEU A 15 6.94 3.96 -7.67
C LEU A 15 5.88 3.22 -6.87
N VAL A 16 5.62 1.95 -7.20
CA VAL A 16 4.61 1.11 -6.55
C VAL A 16 5.24 -0.22 -6.15
N THR A 17 5.27 -0.54 -4.86
CA THR A 17 5.68 -1.86 -4.35
C THR A 17 4.48 -2.77 -4.14
N GLY A 18 4.68 -4.11 -4.21
CA GLY A 18 3.56 -5.05 -4.23
C GLY A 18 2.68 -4.86 -5.47
N ALA A 19 3.32 -4.54 -6.59
CA ALA A 19 2.70 -4.15 -7.85
C ALA A 19 1.85 -5.25 -8.48
N GLY A 20 2.19 -6.52 -8.26
CA GLY A 20 1.49 -7.68 -8.77
C GLY A 20 0.24 -8.07 -7.98
N GLY A 21 0.04 -7.52 -6.77
CA GLY A 21 -1.16 -7.70 -5.98
C GLY A 21 -2.37 -6.92 -6.53
N GLU A 22 -3.58 -7.28 -6.12
CA GLU A 22 -4.83 -6.70 -6.65
C GLU A 22 -4.89 -5.17 -6.48
N ILE A 23 -4.52 -4.65 -5.30
CA ILE A 23 -4.52 -3.21 -5.00
C ILE A 23 -3.42 -2.50 -5.80
N GLY A 24 -2.19 -3.06 -5.80
CA GLY A 24 -1.06 -2.52 -6.57
C GLY A 24 -1.39 -2.43 -8.06
N ALA A 25 -1.85 -3.51 -8.65
CA ALA A 25 -2.20 -3.58 -10.06
C ALA A 25 -3.38 -2.65 -10.44
N ALA A 26 -4.40 -2.52 -9.57
CA ALA A 26 -5.50 -1.58 -9.79
C ALA A 26 -5.02 -0.13 -9.73
N THR A 27 -4.15 0.19 -8.76
CA THR A 27 -3.54 1.51 -8.61
C THR A 27 -2.70 1.88 -9.83
N ILE A 28 -1.85 0.96 -10.31
CA ILE A 28 -1.03 1.17 -11.51
C ILE A 28 -1.93 1.49 -12.71
N ARG A 29 -2.95 0.68 -12.98
CA ARG A 29 -3.86 0.91 -14.11
C ARG A 29 -4.52 2.29 -14.03
N LEU A 30 -4.98 2.69 -12.86
CA LEU A 30 -5.62 3.99 -12.68
C LEU A 30 -4.63 5.15 -12.84
N MET A 31 -3.43 5.05 -12.29
CA MET A 31 -2.41 6.09 -12.39
C MET A 31 -1.92 6.26 -13.83
N VAL A 32 -1.72 5.16 -14.58
CA VAL A 32 -1.41 5.22 -16.02
C VAL A 32 -2.54 5.91 -16.79
N ALA A 33 -3.80 5.54 -16.54
CA ALA A 33 -4.95 6.18 -17.17
C ALA A 33 -5.06 7.68 -16.84
N ARG A 34 -4.47 8.13 -15.73
CA ARG A 34 -4.36 9.55 -15.34
C ARG A 34 -3.07 10.24 -15.80
N GLY A 35 -2.26 9.59 -16.63
CA GLY A 35 -1.08 10.17 -17.28
C GLY A 35 0.23 10.00 -16.51
N ALA A 36 0.27 9.20 -15.43
CA ALA A 36 1.51 8.91 -14.72
C ALA A 36 2.37 7.87 -15.45
N ARG A 37 3.68 7.96 -15.23
CA ARG A 37 4.65 6.91 -15.57
C ARG A 37 4.96 6.08 -14.32
N ILE A 38 5.07 4.77 -14.48
CA ILE A 38 5.09 3.83 -13.36
C ILE A 38 6.41 3.05 -13.32
N VAL A 39 6.94 2.90 -12.10
CA VAL A 39 7.91 1.86 -11.75
C VAL A 39 7.20 0.86 -10.85
N ALA A 40 6.91 -0.31 -11.37
CA ALA A 40 6.23 -1.40 -10.69
C ALA A 40 7.26 -2.35 -10.08
N VAL A 41 7.21 -2.55 -8.77
CA VAL A 41 8.13 -3.43 -8.05
C VAL A 41 7.36 -4.54 -7.36
N ASP A 42 7.79 -5.77 -7.58
CA ASP A 42 7.29 -6.96 -6.86
C ASP A 42 8.41 -8.02 -6.80
N ARG A 43 8.38 -8.88 -5.80
CA ARG A 43 9.27 -10.03 -5.73
C ARG A 43 8.85 -11.18 -6.65
N ASP A 44 7.57 -11.22 -7.02
CA ASP A 44 7.00 -12.20 -7.94
C ASP A 44 7.05 -11.66 -9.38
N ASN A 45 8.11 -12.04 -10.11
CA ASN A 45 8.28 -11.66 -11.49
C ASN A 45 7.12 -12.14 -12.37
N SER A 46 6.51 -13.29 -12.06
CA SER A 46 5.34 -13.78 -12.80
C SER A 46 4.13 -12.86 -12.62
N ALA A 47 3.98 -12.25 -11.44
CA ALA A 47 2.94 -11.25 -11.18
C ALA A 47 3.20 -9.94 -11.94
N LEU A 48 4.47 -9.53 -12.04
CA LEU A 48 4.86 -8.36 -12.85
C LEU A 48 4.56 -8.56 -14.34
N GLN A 49 4.81 -9.76 -14.87
CA GLN A 49 4.52 -10.09 -16.27
C GLN A 49 3.02 -10.05 -16.61
N ARG A 50 2.13 -10.19 -15.61
CA ARG A 50 0.69 -10.03 -15.81
C ARG A 50 0.23 -8.57 -15.92
N LEU A 51 1.09 -7.62 -15.53
CA LEU A 51 0.83 -6.21 -15.81
C LEU A 51 0.93 -6.00 -17.32
N LYS A 52 -0.11 -5.40 -17.92
CA LYS A 52 -0.11 -5.16 -19.37
C LYS A 52 1.09 -4.28 -19.74
N PRO A 53 1.84 -4.64 -20.77
CA PRO A 53 2.90 -3.78 -21.29
C PRO A 53 2.34 -2.39 -21.64
N ASP A 54 3.00 -1.36 -21.15
CA ASP A 54 2.68 0.04 -21.43
C ASP A 54 4.01 0.81 -21.54
N SER A 55 4.12 1.72 -22.49
CA SER A 55 5.31 2.57 -22.65
C SER A 55 5.61 3.43 -21.42
N ASN A 56 4.62 3.62 -20.56
CA ASN A 56 4.72 4.36 -19.31
C ASN A 56 5.00 3.47 -18.09
N LEU A 57 5.28 2.15 -18.27
CA LEU A 57 5.49 1.21 -17.20
C LEU A 57 6.82 0.48 -17.32
N ILE A 58 7.62 0.51 -16.25
CA ILE A 58 8.81 -0.32 -16.06
C ILE A 58 8.54 -1.26 -14.90
N ALA A 59 8.75 -2.57 -15.13
CA ALA A 59 8.65 -3.60 -14.11
C ALA A 59 10.07 -3.96 -13.60
N ILE A 60 10.21 -4.05 -12.28
CA ILE A 60 11.47 -4.38 -11.60
C ILE A 60 11.17 -5.46 -10.56
N GLU A 61 11.84 -6.61 -10.68
CA GLU A 61 11.85 -7.60 -9.60
C GLU A 61 12.64 -7.04 -8.42
N GLY A 62 12.05 -7.07 -7.20
CA GLY A 62 12.70 -6.51 -6.01
C GLY A 62 12.04 -6.98 -4.72
N ASP A 63 12.87 -7.22 -3.71
CA ASP A 63 12.45 -7.59 -2.36
C ASP A 63 12.52 -6.36 -1.43
N VAL A 64 11.40 -5.99 -0.84
CA VAL A 64 11.30 -4.85 0.09
C VAL A 64 12.00 -5.11 1.43
N THR A 65 12.31 -6.37 1.76
CA THR A 65 13.00 -6.75 3.00
C THR A 65 14.53 -6.67 2.89
N ASP A 66 15.05 -6.61 1.67
CA ASP A 66 16.48 -6.47 1.40
C ASP A 66 16.83 -5.01 1.07
N GLU A 67 17.67 -4.40 1.90
CA GLU A 67 18.04 -2.99 1.74
C GLU A 67 18.81 -2.72 0.44
N GLU A 68 19.61 -3.69 -0.06
CA GLU A 68 20.32 -3.52 -1.32
C GLU A 68 19.35 -3.55 -2.51
N SER A 69 18.38 -4.45 -2.49
CA SER A 69 17.30 -4.51 -3.46
C SER A 69 16.49 -3.20 -3.47
N VAL A 70 16.17 -2.66 -2.27
CA VAL A 70 15.46 -1.37 -2.15
C VAL A 70 16.28 -0.23 -2.77
N ARG A 71 17.57 -0.15 -2.50
CA ARG A 71 18.46 0.85 -3.11
C ARG A 71 18.51 0.71 -4.63
N ASP A 72 18.59 -0.53 -5.13
CA ASP A 72 18.66 -0.79 -6.57
C ASP A 72 17.39 -0.32 -7.28
N TYR A 73 16.20 -0.77 -6.86
CA TYR A 73 14.99 -0.37 -7.58
C TYR A 73 14.70 1.13 -7.48
N VAL A 74 15.06 1.81 -6.38
CA VAL A 74 14.95 3.28 -6.26
C VAL A 74 15.94 3.96 -7.20
N ALA A 75 17.19 3.48 -7.28
CA ALA A 75 18.20 4.02 -8.21
C ALA A 75 17.77 3.83 -9.67
N ARG A 76 17.26 2.64 -10.03
CA ARG A 76 16.75 2.35 -11.38
C ARG A 76 15.55 3.22 -11.75
N ALA A 77 14.63 3.47 -10.81
CA ALA A 77 13.52 4.40 -11.02
C ALA A 77 14.02 5.81 -11.36
N ARG A 78 15.03 6.30 -10.61
CA ARG A 78 15.64 7.62 -10.85
C ARG A 78 16.43 7.67 -12.15
N THR A 79 17.15 6.61 -12.49
CA THR A 79 17.89 6.54 -13.77
C THR A 79 16.93 6.58 -14.95
N ALA A 80 15.82 5.86 -14.88
CA ALA A 80 14.85 5.76 -15.97
C ALA A 80 14.03 7.05 -16.17
N PHE A 81 13.66 7.74 -15.08
CA PHE A 81 12.71 8.85 -15.14
C PHE A 81 13.17 10.15 -14.49
N GLY A 82 14.38 10.18 -13.90
CA GLY A 82 14.98 11.35 -13.28
C GLY A 82 14.53 11.63 -11.84
N ARG A 83 13.31 11.27 -11.47
CA ARG A 83 12.70 11.57 -10.17
C ARG A 83 11.65 10.53 -9.77
N ILE A 84 11.19 10.62 -8.53
CA ILE A 84 10.00 9.91 -8.03
C ILE A 84 9.11 10.98 -7.40
N ASP A 85 7.90 11.17 -7.94
CA ASP A 85 6.91 12.13 -7.45
C ASP A 85 5.91 11.49 -6.49
N ILE A 86 5.62 10.20 -6.70
CA ILE A 86 4.63 9.44 -5.95
C ILE A 86 5.27 8.12 -5.53
N PHE A 87 5.09 7.76 -4.26
CA PHE A 87 5.48 6.44 -3.78
C PHE A 87 4.31 5.75 -3.10
N PHE A 88 3.79 4.70 -3.72
CA PHE A 88 2.81 3.83 -3.08
C PHE A 88 3.54 2.63 -2.46
N ASN A 89 3.80 2.74 -1.16
CA ASN A 89 4.49 1.77 -0.33
C ASN A 89 3.48 0.71 0.14
N ASN A 90 3.21 -0.28 -0.72
CA ASN A 90 2.03 -1.14 -0.63
C ASN A 90 2.36 -2.62 -0.37
N ALA A 91 3.59 -3.07 -0.63
CA ALA A 91 3.96 -4.46 -0.38
C ALA A 91 3.61 -4.89 1.06
N GLY A 92 3.01 -6.07 1.20
CA GLY A 92 2.61 -6.60 2.49
C GLY A 92 2.08 -8.02 2.39
N ILE A 93 2.13 -8.74 3.51
CA ILE A 93 1.61 -10.10 3.68
C ILE A 93 0.75 -10.20 4.93
N GLU A 94 -0.22 -11.12 4.91
CA GLU A 94 -1.13 -11.38 6.02
C GLU A 94 -0.54 -12.24 7.14
N GLY A 95 0.36 -13.18 6.78
CA GLY A 95 0.80 -14.25 7.66
C GLY A 95 -0.27 -15.32 7.90
N PRO A 96 0.04 -16.39 8.66
CA PRO A 96 -0.93 -17.43 9.04
C PRO A 96 -1.90 -16.93 10.11
N VAL A 97 -3.00 -17.66 10.28
CA VAL A 97 -3.99 -17.43 11.35
C VAL A 97 -3.71 -18.40 12.49
N HIS A 98 -3.30 -17.86 13.64
CA HIS A 98 -3.07 -18.63 14.88
C HIS A 98 -3.40 -17.81 16.12
N PRO A 99 -3.87 -18.42 17.22
CA PRO A 99 -3.92 -17.76 18.52
C PRO A 99 -2.54 -17.19 18.90
N ILE A 100 -2.51 -16.08 19.62
CA ILE A 100 -1.25 -15.38 19.94
C ILE A 100 -0.25 -16.27 20.70
N THR A 101 -0.73 -17.20 21.51
CA THR A 101 0.08 -18.17 22.28
C THR A 101 0.70 -19.26 21.41
N GLU A 102 0.17 -19.48 20.21
CA GLU A 102 0.58 -20.53 19.28
C GLU A 102 1.16 -19.96 17.99
N TYR A 103 1.25 -18.62 17.89
CA TYR A 103 1.74 -17.97 16.66
C TYR A 103 3.24 -18.26 16.45
N PRO A 104 3.63 -18.89 15.33
CA PRO A 104 5.04 -19.26 15.10
C PRO A 104 5.91 -18.00 15.01
N LEU A 105 7.00 -17.96 15.79
CA LEU A 105 7.90 -16.79 15.82
C LEU A 105 8.53 -16.49 14.44
N ALA A 106 8.82 -17.52 13.65
CA ALA A 106 9.36 -17.34 12.31
C ALA A 106 8.37 -16.61 11.39
N ASP A 107 7.09 -16.97 11.44
CA ASP A 107 6.03 -16.31 10.66
C ASP A 107 5.77 -14.89 11.17
N PHE A 108 5.80 -14.69 12.50
CA PHE A 108 5.73 -13.36 13.09
C PHE A 108 6.83 -12.45 12.54
N ARG A 109 8.10 -12.89 12.59
CA ARG A 109 9.24 -12.15 12.07
C ARG A 109 9.07 -11.85 10.59
N ARG A 110 8.68 -12.83 9.78
CA ARG A 110 8.46 -12.63 8.34
C ARG A 110 7.41 -11.53 8.04
N VAL A 111 6.31 -11.47 8.80
CA VAL A 111 5.32 -10.41 8.67
C VAL A 111 5.90 -9.05 9.05
N ILE A 112 6.68 -8.99 10.13
CA ILE A 112 7.36 -7.75 10.58
C ILE A 112 8.36 -7.27 9.51
N ASP A 113 9.17 -8.19 8.97
CA ASP A 113 10.18 -7.85 7.96
C ASP A 113 9.54 -7.26 6.70
N VAL A 114 8.48 -7.88 6.19
CA VAL A 114 7.81 -7.36 4.98
C VAL A 114 7.03 -6.08 5.29
N ASN A 115 6.18 -6.09 6.32
CA ASN A 115 5.19 -5.03 6.53
C ASN A 115 5.73 -3.82 7.27
N ILE A 116 6.80 -3.96 8.05
CA ILE A 116 7.41 -2.86 8.84
C ILE A 116 8.77 -2.49 8.27
N VAL A 117 9.72 -3.44 8.23
CA VAL A 117 11.07 -3.16 7.74
C VAL A 117 11.02 -2.73 6.28
N GLY A 118 10.23 -3.40 5.45
CA GLY A 118 10.04 -3.02 4.04
C GLY A 118 9.48 -1.61 3.88
N VAL A 119 8.47 -1.23 4.69
CA VAL A 119 7.93 0.14 4.68
C VAL A 119 8.97 1.16 5.12
N PHE A 120 9.72 0.86 6.16
CA PHE A 120 10.81 1.71 6.66
C PHE A 120 11.91 1.89 5.61
N LEU A 121 12.37 0.83 4.98
CA LEU A 121 13.40 0.89 3.93
C LEU A 121 12.93 1.71 2.72
N GLY A 122 11.68 1.53 2.31
CA GLY A 122 11.06 2.34 1.27
C GLY A 122 11.10 3.83 1.62
N LEU A 123 10.67 4.21 2.83
CA LEU A 123 10.75 5.60 3.32
C LEU A 123 12.20 6.09 3.33
N LYS A 124 13.12 5.32 3.92
CA LYS A 124 14.54 5.67 4.06
C LYS A 124 15.20 6.05 2.73
N HIS A 125 14.93 5.28 1.68
CA HIS A 125 15.61 5.43 0.39
C HIS A 125 14.89 6.35 -0.61
N VAL A 126 13.56 6.52 -0.48
CA VAL A 126 12.79 7.40 -1.37
C VAL A 126 12.82 8.86 -0.91
N LEU A 127 12.67 9.12 0.39
CA LEU A 127 12.49 10.45 0.96
C LEU A 127 13.58 11.46 0.57
N PRO A 128 14.90 11.14 0.65
CA PRO A 128 15.93 12.12 0.31
C PRO A 128 15.87 12.57 -1.15
N GLY A 129 15.65 11.63 -2.06
CA GLY A 129 15.56 11.92 -3.49
C GLY A 129 14.31 12.69 -3.87
N MET A 130 13.17 12.36 -3.23
CA MET A 130 11.90 13.05 -3.43
C MET A 130 11.98 14.51 -2.97
N ALA A 131 12.54 14.77 -1.79
CA ALA A 131 12.73 16.14 -1.29
C ALA A 131 13.70 16.94 -2.18
N ALA A 132 14.80 16.34 -2.65
CA ALA A 132 15.77 16.99 -3.51
C ALA A 132 15.20 17.42 -4.87
N THR A 133 14.08 16.82 -5.30
CA THR A 133 13.40 17.16 -6.57
C THR A 133 12.14 18.01 -6.37
N GLY A 134 11.98 18.63 -5.19
CA GLY A 134 10.89 19.58 -4.92
C GLY A 134 9.68 18.98 -4.22
N GLY A 135 9.81 17.79 -3.64
CA GLY A 135 8.74 17.15 -2.87
C GLY A 135 7.96 16.07 -3.64
N GLY A 136 6.87 15.60 -3.05
CA GLY A 136 6.04 14.55 -3.61
C GLY A 136 5.03 13.98 -2.61
N ALA A 137 4.44 12.84 -2.95
CA ALA A 137 3.44 12.17 -2.13
C ALA A 137 3.83 10.71 -1.86
N ILE A 138 3.84 10.33 -0.59
CA ILE A 138 4.01 8.93 -0.15
C ILE A 138 2.70 8.45 0.47
N ILE A 139 2.23 7.31 0.02
CA ILE A 139 1.06 6.63 0.55
C ILE A 139 1.51 5.27 1.11
N ASN A 140 1.42 5.08 2.41
CA ASN A 140 1.72 3.80 3.05
C ASN A 140 0.45 2.97 3.20
N SER A 141 0.50 1.70 2.81
CA SER A 141 -0.63 0.78 2.91
C SER A 141 -0.69 0.15 4.32
N SER A 142 -1.51 0.71 5.20
CA SER A 142 -1.91 0.09 6.46
C SER A 142 -3.13 -0.81 6.25
N SER A 143 -4.06 -0.85 7.17
CA SER A 143 -5.32 -1.62 7.17
C SER A 143 -6.20 -1.14 8.31
N VAL A 144 -7.48 -1.47 8.32
CA VAL A 144 -8.32 -1.40 9.53
C VAL A 144 -7.71 -2.22 10.69
N ALA A 145 -6.95 -3.27 10.38
CA ALA A 145 -6.15 -4.03 11.35
C ALA A 145 -5.03 -3.20 12.01
N GLY A 146 -4.73 -2.01 11.51
CA GLY A 146 -3.86 -1.02 12.16
C GLY A 146 -4.62 -0.08 13.12
N LEU A 147 -5.93 -0.21 13.23
CA LEU A 147 -6.81 0.60 14.08
C LEU A 147 -7.51 -0.24 15.14
N THR A 148 -7.71 -1.53 14.87
CA THR A 148 -8.47 -2.47 15.70
C THR A 148 -7.66 -3.74 15.94
N GLY A 149 -8.11 -4.55 16.90
CA GLY A 149 -7.58 -5.90 17.14
C GLY A 149 -8.45 -6.96 16.49
N THR A 150 -7.84 -7.88 15.75
CA THR A 150 -8.52 -9.06 15.19
C THR A 150 -7.87 -10.32 15.73
N PRO A 151 -8.63 -11.24 16.39
CA PRO A 151 -8.08 -12.50 16.87
C PRO A 151 -7.42 -13.31 15.74
N GLY A 152 -6.35 -14.01 16.07
CA GLY A 152 -5.67 -14.94 15.16
C GLY A 152 -4.64 -14.32 14.21
N ILE A 153 -4.60 -13.00 14.05
CA ILE A 153 -3.68 -12.31 13.11
C ILE A 153 -2.80 -11.28 13.84
N SER A 154 -2.27 -11.64 15.00
CA SER A 154 -1.52 -10.72 15.87
C SER A 154 -0.32 -10.05 15.19
N ALA A 155 0.45 -10.79 14.39
CA ALA A 155 1.57 -10.22 13.63
C ALA A 155 1.11 -9.17 12.62
N TYR A 156 0.04 -9.45 11.89
CA TYR A 156 -0.53 -8.50 10.93
C TYR A 156 -1.05 -7.25 11.62
N ASN A 157 -1.85 -7.39 12.70
CA ASN A 157 -2.34 -6.27 13.48
C ASN A 157 -1.18 -5.38 13.97
N ALA A 158 -0.19 -5.98 14.63
CA ALA A 158 0.99 -5.25 15.13
C ALA A 158 1.70 -4.50 13.99
N SER A 159 1.90 -5.17 12.86
CA SER A 159 2.57 -4.57 11.71
C SER A 159 1.82 -3.37 11.14
N LYS A 160 0.48 -3.45 11.04
CA LYS A 160 -0.33 -2.35 10.45
C LYS A 160 -0.48 -1.16 11.40
N HIS A 161 -0.46 -1.37 12.73
CA HIS A 161 -0.31 -0.29 13.71
C HIS A 161 1.06 0.41 13.57
N ALA A 162 2.14 -0.36 13.39
CA ALA A 162 3.48 0.20 13.20
C ALA A 162 3.59 1.07 11.93
N VAL A 163 2.93 0.67 10.83
CA VAL A 163 2.88 1.48 9.59
C VAL A 163 2.27 2.86 9.84
N ILE A 164 1.22 2.97 10.67
CA ILE A 164 0.63 4.25 11.07
C ILE A 164 1.65 5.08 11.86
N GLY A 165 2.37 4.46 12.79
CA GLY A 165 3.44 5.11 13.56
C GLY A 165 4.55 5.66 12.66
N LEU A 166 5.07 4.84 11.74
CA LEU A 166 6.08 5.25 10.75
C LEU A 166 5.58 6.39 9.87
N THR A 167 4.32 6.33 9.43
CA THR A 167 3.69 7.38 8.61
C THR A 167 3.69 8.72 9.34
N ARG A 168 3.27 8.75 10.59
CA ARG A 168 3.19 9.98 11.39
C ARG A 168 4.58 10.56 11.68
N SER A 169 5.55 9.71 12.05
CA SER A 169 6.93 10.14 12.29
C SER A 169 7.55 10.76 11.04
N ALA A 170 7.47 10.03 9.91
CA ALA A 170 8.02 10.52 8.66
C ALA A 170 7.30 11.79 8.16
N ALA A 171 5.97 11.89 8.34
CA ALA A 171 5.23 13.10 7.98
C ALA A 171 5.69 14.33 8.77
N ALA A 172 5.90 14.18 10.09
CA ALA A 172 6.39 15.25 10.93
C ALA A 172 7.80 15.73 10.53
N GLU A 173 8.68 14.81 10.14
CA GLU A 173 10.07 15.11 9.76
C GLU A 173 10.20 15.75 8.37
N TRP A 174 9.30 15.41 7.43
CA TRP A 174 9.47 15.71 6.01
C TRP A 174 8.44 16.67 5.42
N ALA A 175 7.43 17.10 6.17
CA ALA A 175 6.44 18.07 5.71
C ALA A 175 7.08 19.39 5.26
N SER A 176 8.03 19.92 6.03
CA SER A 176 8.75 21.17 5.69
C SER A 176 9.65 21.06 4.44
N LYS A 177 9.90 19.82 3.98
CA LYS A 177 10.69 19.53 2.77
C LYS A 177 9.79 19.26 1.55
N GLY A 178 8.49 19.56 1.64
CA GLY A 178 7.52 19.40 0.56
C GLY A 178 7.07 17.96 0.31
N VAL A 179 7.37 16.99 1.20
CA VAL A 179 6.94 15.61 1.03
C VAL A 179 5.72 15.33 1.90
N ARG A 180 4.60 15.00 1.27
CA ARG A 180 3.37 14.58 1.94
C ARG A 180 3.40 13.07 2.20
N ILE A 181 3.10 12.65 3.41
CA ILE A 181 3.11 11.24 3.78
C ILE A 181 1.83 10.92 4.52
N ASN A 182 1.03 9.97 3.99
CA ASN A 182 -0.23 9.57 4.57
C ASN A 182 -0.35 8.05 4.56
N SER A 183 -1.23 7.48 5.39
CA SER A 183 -1.60 6.07 5.33
C SER A 183 -3.04 5.89 4.86
N ILE A 184 -3.26 4.82 4.12
CA ILE A 184 -4.59 4.29 3.84
C ILE A 184 -4.84 3.08 4.72
N ASN A 185 -6.09 2.90 5.15
CA ASN A 185 -6.53 1.83 6.02
C ASN A 185 -7.74 1.12 5.39
N PRO A 186 -7.49 0.25 4.39
CA PRO A 186 -8.56 -0.52 3.77
C PRO A 186 -9.20 -1.49 4.76
N GLY A 187 -10.53 -1.64 4.68
CA GLY A 187 -11.28 -2.72 5.28
C GLY A 187 -11.16 -4.03 4.48
N PRO A 188 -12.11 -4.96 4.62
CA PRO A 188 -12.14 -6.16 3.81
C PRO A 188 -12.30 -5.83 2.32
N ILE A 189 -11.26 -6.16 1.53
CA ILE A 189 -11.21 -5.95 0.08
C ILE A 189 -11.22 -7.29 -0.61
N ALA A 190 -12.03 -7.44 -1.65
CA ALA A 190 -12.08 -8.67 -2.46
C ALA A 190 -10.70 -8.93 -3.11
N SER A 191 -9.92 -9.84 -2.54
CA SER A 191 -8.52 -10.12 -2.90
C SER A 191 -8.11 -11.53 -2.46
N ARG A 192 -7.00 -12.01 -3.02
CA ARG A 192 -6.36 -13.26 -2.58
C ARG A 192 -6.02 -13.24 -1.09
N MET A 193 -5.49 -12.10 -0.61
CA MET A 193 -5.14 -11.95 0.82
C MET A 193 -6.36 -12.17 1.72
N MET A 194 -7.51 -11.57 1.38
CA MET A 194 -8.71 -11.74 2.17
C MET A 194 -9.25 -13.18 2.09
N ALA A 195 -9.19 -13.82 0.91
CA ALA A 195 -9.56 -15.23 0.78
C ALA A 195 -8.66 -16.17 1.60
N SER A 196 -7.36 -15.86 1.70
CA SER A 196 -6.41 -16.58 2.57
C SER A 196 -6.78 -16.44 4.05
N LEU A 197 -7.12 -15.23 4.50
CA LEU A 197 -7.57 -14.99 5.88
C LEU A 197 -8.90 -15.70 6.18
N GLU A 198 -9.89 -15.63 5.29
CA GLU A 198 -11.17 -16.32 5.42
C GLU A 198 -10.98 -17.83 5.61
N ASN A 199 -10.13 -18.44 4.78
CA ASN A 199 -9.83 -19.86 4.87
C ASN A 199 -9.02 -20.21 6.14
N GLY A 200 -8.11 -19.35 6.57
CA GLY A 200 -7.33 -19.52 7.79
C GLY A 200 -8.19 -19.42 9.07
N MET A 201 -9.17 -18.51 9.08
CA MET A 201 -10.10 -18.31 10.21
C MET A 201 -11.18 -19.41 10.30
N ALA A 202 -11.61 -19.95 9.16
CA ALA A 202 -12.63 -21.01 9.08
C ALA A 202 -12.28 -22.01 7.95
N PRO A 203 -11.36 -22.95 8.20
CA PRO A 203 -10.95 -23.93 7.19
C PRO A 203 -12.15 -24.71 6.64
N GLY A 204 -12.29 -24.73 5.32
CA GLY A 204 -13.42 -25.38 4.64
C GLY A 204 -14.74 -24.59 4.65
N GLN A 205 -14.81 -23.45 5.33
CA GLN A 205 -16.00 -22.60 5.45
C GLN A 205 -15.71 -21.14 5.01
N ALA A 206 -14.79 -20.92 4.07
CA ALA A 206 -14.40 -19.58 3.64
C ALA A 206 -15.57 -18.73 3.12
N ASN A 207 -16.53 -19.33 2.42
CA ASN A 207 -17.71 -18.60 1.92
C ASN A 207 -18.63 -18.13 3.07
N GLU A 208 -18.78 -18.91 4.11
CA GLU A 208 -19.55 -18.53 5.30
C GLU A 208 -18.83 -17.41 6.06
N MET A 209 -17.50 -17.50 6.19
CA MET A 209 -16.69 -16.46 6.81
C MET A 209 -16.80 -15.15 5.99
N ARG A 210 -16.73 -15.23 4.67
CA ARG A 210 -16.96 -14.07 3.79
C ARG A 210 -18.34 -13.45 3.98
N ALA A 211 -19.38 -14.26 4.10
CA ALA A 211 -20.74 -13.78 4.37
C ALA A 211 -20.83 -13.06 5.73
N ARG A 212 -20.18 -13.62 6.77
CA ARG A 212 -20.10 -12.99 8.10
C ARG A 212 -19.40 -11.62 8.04
N PHE A 213 -18.23 -11.54 7.40
CA PHE A 213 -17.55 -10.25 7.22
C PHE A 213 -18.41 -9.25 6.44
N SER A 214 -19.07 -9.70 5.37
CA SER A 214 -19.96 -8.82 4.60
C SER A 214 -21.13 -8.28 5.45
N ALA A 215 -21.68 -9.08 6.34
CA ALA A 215 -22.76 -8.68 7.26
C ALA A 215 -22.27 -7.70 8.35
N MET A 216 -20.99 -7.75 8.71
CA MET A 216 -20.38 -6.81 9.68
C MET A 216 -20.06 -5.45 9.05
N ILE A 217 -19.99 -5.34 7.72
CA ILE A 217 -19.71 -4.10 7.02
C ILE A 217 -21.04 -3.35 6.80
N PRO A 218 -21.26 -2.12 7.32
CA PRO A 218 -22.48 -1.37 7.09
C PRO A 218 -22.86 -1.21 5.63
N ALA A 219 -21.88 -1.07 4.72
CA ALA A 219 -22.13 -1.04 3.28
C ALA A 219 -22.58 -2.39 2.68
N GLY A 220 -22.64 -3.47 3.47
CA GLY A 220 -23.15 -4.80 3.09
C GLY A 220 -22.27 -5.59 2.12
N ARG A 221 -21.06 -5.14 1.83
CA ARG A 221 -20.16 -5.78 0.87
C ARG A 221 -18.69 -5.49 1.13
N TYR A 222 -17.85 -6.33 0.59
CA TYR A 222 -16.42 -6.02 0.47
C TYR A 222 -16.19 -4.83 -0.46
N GLY A 223 -15.12 -4.07 -0.16
CA GLY A 223 -14.58 -3.11 -1.10
C GLY A 223 -13.85 -3.78 -2.27
N THR A 224 -13.56 -3.02 -3.29
CA THR A 224 -12.80 -3.43 -4.46
C THR A 224 -11.42 -2.79 -4.47
N ALA A 225 -10.46 -3.43 -5.15
CA ALA A 225 -9.13 -2.84 -5.36
C ALA A 225 -9.21 -1.49 -6.10
N GLN A 226 -10.20 -1.29 -6.96
CA GLN A 226 -10.44 -0.04 -7.69
C GLN A 226 -10.84 1.10 -6.77
N GLU A 227 -11.67 0.83 -5.75
CA GLU A 227 -12.06 1.84 -4.74
C GLU A 227 -10.83 2.28 -3.92
N VAL A 228 -9.97 1.34 -3.53
CA VAL A 228 -8.71 1.67 -2.85
C VAL A 228 -7.78 2.46 -3.78
N ALA A 229 -7.64 2.05 -5.04
CA ALA A 229 -6.83 2.76 -6.03
C ALA A 229 -7.29 4.20 -6.24
N ALA A 230 -8.60 4.47 -6.20
CA ALA A 230 -9.14 5.82 -6.30
C ALA A 230 -8.68 6.72 -5.14
N LEU A 231 -8.68 6.20 -3.90
CA LEU A 231 -8.17 6.92 -2.73
C LEU A 231 -6.67 7.17 -2.84
N VAL A 232 -5.88 6.17 -3.26
CA VAL A 232 -4.44 6.32 -3.47
C VAL A 232 -4.14 7.40 -4.50
N ALA A 233 -4.85 7.39 -5.64
CA ALA A 233 -4.66 8.38 -6.69
C ALA A 233 -5.11 9.79 -6.26
N PHE A 234 -6.15 9.93 -5.43
CA PHE A 234 -6.51 11.19 -4.78
C PHE A 234 -5.37 11.70 -3.88
N LEU A 235 -4.83 10.85 -3.01
CA LEU A 235 -3.73 11.22 -2.12
C LEU A 235 -2.45 11.58 -2.87
N ALA A 236 -2.25 11.01 -4.05
CA ALA A 236 -1.14 11.33 -4.94
C ALA A 236 -1.29 12.68 -5.66
N SER A 237 -2.52 13.17 -5.81
CA SER A 237 -2.85 14.38 -6.57
C SER A 237 -2.65 15.67 -5.77
N GLU A 238 -2.73 16.81 -6.46
CA GLU A 238 -2.67 18.15 -5.84
C GLU A 238 -3.90 18.46 -4.96
N ASP A 239 -5.02 17.74 -5.14
CA ASP A 239 -6.21 17.92 -4.28
C ASP A 239 -5.96 17.54 -2.83
N ALA A 240 -4.98 16.66 -2.59
CA ALA A 240 -4.56 16.24 -1.27
C ALA A 240 -3.39 17.05 -0.67
N ARG A 241 -3.07 18.24 -1.24
CA ARG A 241 -1.87 19.02 -0.86
C ARG A 241 -1.80 19.45 0.61
N TYR A 242 -2.92 19.45 1.33
CA TYR A 242 -2.95 19.81 2.76
C TYR A 242 -3.08 18.57 3.67
N LEU A 243 -3.01 17.35 3.12
CA LEU A 243 -3.05 16.12 3.91
C LEU A 243 -1.64 15.62 4.23
N HIS A 244 -1.29 15.66 5.52
CA HIS A 244 -0.02 15.16 6.07
C HIS A 244 -0.26 14.36 7.34
N GLY A 245 0.35 13.18 7.46
CA GLY A 245 0.23 12.30 8.61
C GLY A 245 -1.18 11.75 8.84
N ALA A 246 -2.06 11.92 7.87
CA ALA A 246 -3.43 11.47 7.96
C ALA A 246 -3.54 9.95 7.85
N VAL A 247 -4.52 9.40 8.57
CA VAL A 247 -4.88 7.98 8.58
C VAL A 247 -6.26 7.88 7.93
N LEU A 248 -6.31 7.48 6.66
CA LEU A 248 -7.56 7.51 5.90
C LEU A 248 -8.14 6.10 5.79
N THR A 249 -9.29 5.92 6.39
CA THR A 249 -10.02 4.64 6.36
C THR A 249 -10.92 4.55 5.13
N ILE A 250 -10.92 3.37 4.49
CA ILE A 250 -11.79 3.02 3.37
C ILE A 250 -12.30 1.59 3.59
N ASP A 251 -13.40 1.44 4.30
CA ASP A 251 -13.82 0.17 4.89
C ASP A 251 -15.34 -0.10 4.84
N GLY A 252 -16.10 0.76 4.17
CA GLY A 252 -17.56 0.64 4.11
C GLY A 252 -18.26 0.81 5.46
N GLY A 253 -17.59 1.44 6.43
CA GLY A 253 -18.10 1.65 7.79
C GLY A 253 -17.73 0.54 8.77
N PHE A 254 -16.87 -0.40 8.42
CA PHE A 254 -16.50 -1.55 9.27
C PHE A 254 -15.95 -1.15 10.65
N THR A 255 -15.25 -0.02 10.76
CA THR A 255 -14.63 0.44 12.02
C THR A 255 -15.46 1.45 12.81
N VAL A 256 -16.66 1.84 12.36
CA VAL A 256 -17.52 2.81 13.06
C VAL A 256 -18.67 2.18 13.84
N VAL A 257 -18.78 0.85 13.83
CA VAL A 257 -19.79 0.05 14.54
C VAL A 257 -19.15 -0.88 15.52
#